data_d0c400b0b0ecca033282613573d16e33
#
_entry.id   d0c400b0b0ecca033282613573d16e33
#
_cell.length_a   1.000
_cell.length_b   1.000
_cell.length_c   1.000
_cell.angle_alpha   90.00
_cell.angle_beta   90.00
_cell.angle_gamma   90.00
#
_symmetry.space_group_name_H-M   'P 1'
#
loop_
_entity.id
_entity.type
_entity.pdbx_description
1 polymer ?
#
loop_
_entity_poly.entity_id
_entity_poly.type
_entity_poly.pdbx_seq_one_letter_code
_entity_poly.pdbx_strand_id
1 'polypeptide(L)'
;MKVAILMGSPNDKDKMAPALATLQELGVDAEEHVMSAHRTPAAVADFARSARQNGYAALICGAGMAAHLAGAVAANTTLPVVGVPLSGGALNGVDALYATVQMPRGVPVATVAIDGAMNAALLVAQMLAITDAALAARLDERRAGPQAGQGVQATQAGQGVQATQAGQGVQATQAGQGVQATQAGQAGGR
;
A
#
# COMPACT_ATOMS: atom_id res chain seq x y z
N MET A 1 4.41 5.05 -23.68
CA MET A 1 4.42 3.92 -22.71
C MET A 1 2.98 3.70 -22.26
N LYS A 2 2.54 2.45 -22.19
CA LYS A 2 1.16 2.08 -21.92
C LYS A 2 1.05 1.29 -20.61
N VAL A 3 -0.03 1.45 -19.85
CA VAL A 3 -0.30 0.76 -18.59
C VAL A 3 -1.51 -0.15 -18.75
N ALA A 4 -1.43 -1.39 -18.26
CA ALA A 4 -2.58 -2.28 -18.19
C ALA A 4 -3.25 -2.17 -16.81
N ILE A 5 -4.58 -2.04 -16.80
CA ILE A 5 -5.42 -2.10 -15.61
C ILE A 5 -6.22 -3.40 -15.68
N LEU A 6 -5.87 -4.37 -14.82
CA LEU A 6 -6.52 -5.66 -14.77
C LEU A 6 -7.48 -5.73 -13.58
N MET A 7 -8.66 -6.29 -13.78
CA MET A 7 -9.63 -6.50 -12.70
C MET A 7 -10.22 -7.91 -12.75
N GLY A 8 -10.40 -8.51 -11.57
CA GLY A 8 -10.81 -9.92 -11.42
C GLY A 8 -12.26 -10.17 -11.82
N SER A 9 -13.08 -9.13 -11.86
CA SER A 9 -14.52 -9.17 -12.16
C SER A 9 -14.96 -7.89 -12.85
N PRO A 10 -16.00 -7.93 -13.71
CA PRO A 10 -16.64 -6.70 -14.21
C PRO A 10 -17.20 -5.81 -13.09
N ASN A 11 -17.54 -6.40 -11.94
CA ASN A 11 -18.04 -5.67 -10.77
C ASN A 11 -16.99 -4.80 -10.09
N ASP A 12 -15.72 -4.99 -10.44
CA ASP A 12 -14.61 -4.21 -9.88
C ASP A 12 -14.41 -2.89 -10.63
N LYS A 13 -15.11 -2.68 -11.74
CA LYS A 13 -14.91 -1.56 -12.66
C LYS A 13 -15.03 -0.21 -11.98
N ASP A 14 -16.10 0.01 -11.21
CA ASP A 14 -16.34 1.31 -10.56
C ASP A 14 -15.24 1.65 -9.56
N LYS A 15 -14.70 0.65 -8.85
CA LYS A 15 -13.61 0.82 -7.89
C LYS A 15 -12.27 1.05 -8.57
N MET A 16 -12.08 0.51 -9.77
CA MET A 16 -10.85 0.68 -10.54
C MET A 16 -10.87 1.88 -11.49
N ALA A 17 -12.04 2.45 -11.79
CA ALA A 17 -12.20 3.62 -12.66
C ALA A 17 -11.31 4.82 -12.28
N PRO A 18 -11.06 5.12 -10.98
CA PRO A 18 -10.13 6.18 -10.60
C PRO A 18 -8.69 5.98 -11.11
N ALA A 19 -8.25 4.73 -11.33
CA ALA A 19 -6.93 4.48 -11.89
C ALA A 19 -6.85 4.92 -13.36
N LEU A 20 -7.84 4.56 -14.17
CA LEU A 20 -7.89 4.97 -15.57
C LEU A 20 -7.97 6.49 -15.71
N ALA A 21 -8.88 7.13 -14.96
CA ALA A 21 -9.06 8.58 -14.99
C ALA A 21 -7.76 9.31 -14.62
N THR A 22 -7.06 8.86 -13.57
CA THR A 22 -5.81 9.48 -13.13
C THR A 22 -4.68 9.33 -14.16
N LEU A 23 -4.54 8.17 -14.80
CA LEU A 23 -3.55 7.98 -15.86
C LEU A 23 -3.85 8.85 -17.08
N GLN A 24 -5.12 8.96 -17.48
CA GLN A 24 -5.55 9.84 -18.58
C GLN A 24 -5.28 11.32 -18.29
N GLU A 25 -5.59 11.81 -17.09
CA GLU A 25 -5.25 13.18 -16.65
C GLU A 25 -3.75 13.47 -16.74
N LEU A 26 -2.92 12.45 -16.45
CA LEU A 26 -1.47 12.54 -16.54
C LEU A 26 -0.92 12.30 -17.96
N GLY A 27 -1.79 12.09 -18.97
CA GLY A 27 -1.39 11.83 -20.35
C GLY A 27 -0.65 10.49 -20.53
N VAL A 28 -0.98 9.50 -19.68
CA VAL A 28 -0.45 8.14 -19.77
C VAL A 28 -1.49 7.23 -20.39
N ASP A 29 -1.15 6.55 -21.49
CA ASP A 29 -2.04 5.59 -22.13
C ASP A 29 -2.34 4.42 -21.18
N ALA A 30 -3.61 4.04 -21.07
CA ALA A 30 -4.02 2.93 -20.24
C ALA A 30 -5.16 2.13 -20.86
N GLU A 31 -5.15 0.81 -20.65
CA GLU A 31 -6.17 -0.11 -21.13
C GLU A 31 -6.71 -0.96 -19.97
N GLU A 32 -8.03 -1.12 -19.95
CA GLU A 32 -8.72 -1.95 -18.95
C GLU A 32 -8.96 -3.37 -19.48
N HIS A 33 -8.70 -4.37 -18.65
CA HIS A 33 -8.90 -5.78 -18.95
C HIS A 33 -9.59 -6.48 -17.77
N VAL A 34 -10.63 -7.25 -18.07
CA VAL A 34 -11.30 -8.11 -17.09
C VAL A 34 -10.80 -9.53 -17.27
N MET A 35 -10.07 -10.06 -16.28
CA MET A 35 -9.57 -11.43 -16.29
C MET A 35 -9.36 -11.95 -14.87
N SER A 36 -9.79 -13.17 -14.62
CA SER A 36 -9.77 -13.75 -13.28
C SER A 36 -8.62 -14.75 -13.12
N ALA A 37 -7.78 -14.55 -12.11
CA ALA A 37 -6.74 -15.52 -11.78
C ALA A 37 -7.28 -16.92 -11.46
N HIS A 38 -8.52 -17.02 -10.95
CA HIS A 38 -9.14 -18.29 -10.60
C HIS A 38 -9.93 -18.94 -11.74
N ARG A 39 -10.60 -18.11 -12.58
CA ARG A 39 -11.50 -18.62 -13.63
C ARG A 39 -10.83 -18.73 -14.99
N THR A 40 -9.82 -17.88 -15.25
CA THR A 40 -9.08 -17.82 -16.50
C THR A 40 -7.57 -17.71 -16.26
N PRO A 41 -6.95 -18.63 -15.46
CA PRO A 41 -5.56 -18.50 -15.04
C PRO A 41 -4.58 -18.51 -16.23
N ALA A 42 -4.85 -19.30 -17.25
CA ALA A 42 -3.99 -19.32 -18.45
C ALA A 42 -3.98 -17.97 -19.17
N ALA A 43 -5.15 -17.34 -19.36
CA ALA A 43 -5.24 -16.02 -19.99
C ALA A 43 -4.49 -14.94 -19.21
N VAL A 44 -4.56 -14.97 -17.87
CA VAL A 44 -3.79 -14.05 -17.00
C VAL A 44 -2.29 -14.25 -17.18
N ALA A 45 -1.83 -15.50 -17.20
CA ALA A 45 -0.42 -15.81 -17.36
C ALA A 45 0.10 -15.42 -18.75
N ASP A 46 -0.66 -15.70 -19.81
CA ASP A 46 -0.28 -15.36 -21.18
C ASP A 46 -0.24 -13.84 -21.40
N PHE A 47 -1.23 -13.11 -20.85
CA PHE A 47 -1.24 -11.66 -20.87
C PHE A 47 0.00 -11.10 -20.16
N ALA A 48 0.29 -11.56 -18.95
CA ALA A 48 1.42 -11.07 -18.15
C ALA A 48 2.77 -11.33 -18.84
N ARG A 49 2.96 -12.52 -19.44
CA ARG A 49 4.18 -12.88 -20.20
C ARG A 49 4.40 -12.03 -21.44
N SER A 50 3.32 -11.72 -22.15
CA SER A 50 3.38 -10.93 -23.40
C SER A 50 3.31 -9.42 -23.16
N ALA A 51 3.00 -8.96 -21.96
CA ALA A 51 2.72 -7.55 -21.67
C ALA A 51 3.85 -6.61 -22.13
N ARG A 52 5.11 -6.94 -21.87
CA ARG A 52 6.25 -6.11 -22.31
C ARG A 52 6.33 -6.01 -23.84
N GLN A 53 6.14 -7.12 -24.53
CA GLN A 53 6.18 -7.15 -26.02
C GLN A 53 5.01 -6.37 -26.63
N ASN A 54 3.86 -6.30 -25.90
CA ASN A 54 2.69 -5.54 -26.29
C ASN A 54 2.77 -4.04 -25.89
N GLY A 55 3.95 -3.57 -25.43
CA GLY A 55 4.21 -2.15 -25.15
C GLY A 55 3.76 -1.68 -23.77
N TYR A 56 3.33 -2.58 -22.88
CA TYR A 56 3.05 -2.20 -21.50
C TYR A 56 4.34 -1.97 -20.71
N ALA A 57 4.34 -0.93 -19.87
CA ALA A 57 5.45 -0.55 -19.00
C ALA A 57 5.20 -0.92 -17.53
N ALA A 58 3.92 -1.05 -17.13
CA ALA A 58 3.50 -1.47 -15.80
C ALA A 58 2.08 -2.07 -15.84
N LEU A 59 1.71 -2.80 -14.79
CA LEU A 59 0.38 -3.40 -14.64
C LEU A 59 -0.20 -3.02 -13.27
N ILE A 60 -1.47 -2.59 -13.26
CA ILE A 60 -2.26 -2.33 -12.05
C ILE A 60 -3.30 -3.44 -11.97
N CYS A 61 -3.39 -4.14 -10.84
CA CYS A 61 -4.26 -5.29 -10.67
C CYS A 61 -5.20 -5.10 -9.48
N GLY A 62 -6.52 -4.98 -9.73
CA GLY A 62 -7.55 -4.89 -8.72
C GLY A 62 -8.27 -6.21 -8.49
N ALA A 63 -8.41 -6.64 -7.23
CA ALA A 63 -9.18 -7.81 -6.86
C ALA A 63 -9.66 -7.72 -5.40
N GLY A 64 -10.84 -8.28 -5.13
CA GLY A 64 -11.41 -8.41 -3.79
C GLY A 64 -11.34 -9.83 -3.24
N MET A 65 -11.70 -10.00 -1.97
CA MET A 65 -11.73 -11.30 -1.27
C MET A 65 -10.40 -12.06 -1.41
N ALA A 66 -10.37 -13.24 -2.02
CA ALA A 66 -9.16 -13.97 -2.37
C ALA A 66 -8.43 -13.28 -3.54
N ALA A 67 -7.78 -12.16 -3.27
CA ALA A 67 -7.22 -11.22 -4.26
C ALA A 67 -5.88 -11.72 -4.84
N HIS A 68 -5.91 -12.84 -5.57
CA HIS A 68 -4.70 -13.48 -6.11
C HIS A 68 -4.23 -12.90 -7.46
N LEU A 69 -5.00 -11.98 -8.09
CA LEU A 69 -4.70 -11.51 -9.44
C LEU A 69 -3.33 -10.85 -9.55
N ALA A 70 -3.00 -9.92 -8.65
CA ALA A 70 -1.72 -9.21 -8.67
C ALA A 70 -0.53 -10.18 -8.51
N GLY A 71 -0.64 -11.14 -7.59
CA GLY A 71 0.38 -12.17 -7.38
C GLY A 71 0.55 -13.08 -8.58
N ALA A 72 -0.55 -13.52 -9.21
CA ALA A 72 -0.52 -14.35 -10.42
C ALA A 72 0.12 -13.60 -11.61
N VAL A 73 -0.17 -12.32 -11.76
CA VAL A 73 0.45 -11.46 -12.77
C VAL A 73 1.95 -11.29 -12.47
N ALA A 74 2.33 -10.92 -11.25
CA ALA A 74 3.71 -10.70 -10.88
C ALA A 74 4.59 -11.95 -11.04
N ALA A 75 4.03 -13.14 -10.86
CA ALA A 75 4.73 -14.40 -11.08
C ALA A 75 5.04 -14.68 -12.57
N ASN A 76 4.42 -13.96 -13.51
CA ASN A 76 4.53 -14.19 -14.94
C ASN A 76 5.13 -13.01 -15.73
N THR A 77 5.60 -11.95 -15.06
CA THR A 77 6.23 -10.79 -15.72
C THR A 77 7.34 -10.20 -14.87
N THR A 78 8.26 -9.48 -15.50
CA THR A 78 9.27 -8.64 -14.83
C THR A 78 8.91 -7.14 -14.91
N LEU A 79 7.73 -6.79 -15.40
CA LEU A 79 7.22 -5.44 -15.32
C LEU A 79 6.78 -5.10 -13.90
N PRO A 80 6.82 -3.84 -13.48
CA PRO A 80 6.22 -3.42 -12.21
C PRO A 80 4.74 -3.81 -12.12
N VAL A 81 4.35 -4.44 -11.01
CA VAL A 81 2.96 -4.80 -10.71
C VAL A 81 2.52 -4.09 -9.45
N VAL A 82 1.43 -3.32 -9.55
CA VAL A 82 0.79 -2.65 -8.42
C VAL A 82 -0.54 -3.31 -8.13
N GLY A 83 -0.69 -3.82 -6.91
CA GLY A 83 -1.92 -4.46 -6.43
C GLY A 83 -2.83 -3.47 -5.72
N VAL A 84 -4.11 -3.50 -6.07
CA VAL A 84 -5.18 -2.75 -5.42
C VAL A 84 -6.10 -3.76 -4.74
N PRO A 85 -6.01 -3.95 -3.42
CA PRO A 85 -7.00 -4.73 -2.71
C PRO A 85 -8.35 -4.00 -2.76
N LEU A 86 -9.42 -4.73 -3.12
CA LEU A 86 -10.75 -4.14 -3.24
C LEU A 86 -11.63 -4.56 -2.07
N SER A 87 -12.38 -3.59 -1.54
CA SER A 87 -13.38 -3.83 -0.50
C SER A 87 -14.49 -4.77 -1.01
N GLY A 88 -15.12 -5.48 -0.10
CA GLY A 88 -16.22 -6.40 -0.39
C GLY A 88 -16.16 -7.64 0.49
N GLY A 89 -17.22 -8.47 0.38
CA GLY A 89 -17.35 -9.66 1.21
C GLY A 89 -17.46 -9.35 2.71
N ALA A 90 -17.34 -10.38 3.53
CA ALA A 90 -17.52 -10.29 4.98
C ALA A 90 -16.41 -9.50 5.69
N LEU A 91 -15.19 -9.45 5.12
CA LEU A 91 -14.02 -8.81 5.73
C LEU A 91 -13.71 -7.42 5.12
N ASN A 92 -14.59 -6.95 4.23
CA ASN A 92 -14.55 -5.60 3.65
C ASN A 92 -13.14 -5.19 3.13
N GLY A 93 -12.44 -6.12 2.47
CA GLY A 93 -11.15 -5.88 1.82
C GLY A 93 -9.92 -6.17 2.65
N VAL A 94 -10.03 -6.48 3.95
CA VAL A 94 -8.88 -6.86 4.79
C VAL A 94 -8.26 -8.17 4.31
N ASP A 95 -9.08 -9.13 3.92
CA ASP A 95 -8.68 -10.37 3.26
C ASP A 95 -7.95 -10.11 1.94
N ALA A 96 -8.49 -9.21 1.11
CA ALA A 96 -7.86 -8.81 -0.14
C ALA A 96 -6.51 -8.12 0.09
N LEU A 97 -6.40 -7.28 1.11
CA LEU A 97 -5.13 -6.63 1.49
C LEU A 97 -4.08 -7.67 1.86
N TYR A 98 -4.39 -8.62 2.73
CA TYR A 98 -3.43 -9.66 3.10
C TYR A 98 -3.07 -10.56 1.92
N ALA A 99 -4.03 -10.95 1.08
CA ALA A 99 -3.78 -11.76 -0.11
C ALA A 99 -2.88 -11.05 -1.13
N THR A 100 -2.93 -9.72 -1.20
CA THR A 100 -2.15 -8.92 -2.15
C THR A 100 -0.76 -8.59 -1.61
N VAL A 101 -0.62 -8.24 -0.33
CA VAL A 101 0.66 -7.74 0.23
C VAL A 101 1.59 -8.86 0.67
N GLN A 102 1.08 -10.03 1.09
CA GLN A 102 1.88 -11.15 1.62
C GLN A 102 2.50 -11.99 0.50
N MET A 103 3.34 -11.37 -0.32
CA MET A 103 4.00 -12.04 -1.44
C MET A 103 5.27 -12.79 -1.00
N PRO A 104 5.58 -13.95 -1.62
CA PRO A 104 6.81 -14.67 -1.36
C PRO A 104 8.04 -13.92 -1.85
N ARG A 105 9.20 -14.26 -1.30
CA ARG A 105 10.50 -13.72 -1.73
C ARG A 105 10.71 -13.96 -3.23
N GLY A 106 11.14 -12.93 -3.95
CA GLY A 106 11.43 -13.00 -5.38
C GLY A 106 10.26 -12.65 -6.30
N VAL A 107 9.03 -12.50 -5.77
CA VAL A 107 7.85 -12.10 -6.54
C VAL A 107 7.19 -10.87 -5.88
N PRO A 108 7.72 -9.66 -6.07
CA PRO A 108 7.20 -8.48 -5.41
C PRO A 108 5.91 -7.97 -6.08
N VAL A 109 4.98 -7.47 -5.24
CA VAL A 109 3.82 -6.66 -5.66
C VAL A 109 3.82 -5.39 -4.80
N ALA A 110 3.87 -4.22 -5.44
CA ALA A 110 3.66 -2.96 -4.75
C ALA A 110 2.17 -2.84 -4.40
N THR A 111 1.83 -2.78 -3.10
CA THR A 111 0.43 -2.80 -2.65
C THR A 111 0.02 -1.43 -2.13
N VAL A 112 -1.10 -0.90 -2.60
CA VAL A 112 -1.70 0.35 -2.12
C VAL A 112 -2.82 0.07 -1.11
N ALA A 113 -3.44 1.12 -0.58
CA ALA A 113 -4.58 1.00 0.34
C ALA A 113 -5.77 0.27 -0.29
N ILE A 114 -6.68 -0.27 0.53
CA ILE A 114 -7.95 -0.82 0.08
C ILE A 114 -8.69 0.26 -0.72
N ASP A 115 -9.22 -0.11 -1.89
CA ASP A 115 -9.86 0.76 -2.89
C ASP A 115 -8.96 1.93 -3.37
N GLY A 116 -7.65 1.81 -3.21
CA GLY A 116 -6.67 2.86 -3.53
C GLY A 116 -6.28 2.94 -5.01
N ALA A 117 -7.22 2.77 -5.95
CA ALA A 117 -6.94 2.72 -7.39
C ALA A 117 -6.24 3.99 -7.93
N MET A 118 -6.64 5.18 -7.45
CA MET A 118 -5.96 6.44 -7.78
C MET A 118 -4.48 6.40 -7.35
N ASN A 119 -4.20 5.96 -6.14
CA ASN A 119 -2.82 5.88 -5.64
C ASN A 119 -1.98 4.85 -6.41
N ALA A 120 -2.59 3.75 -6.88
CA ALA A 120 -1.91 2.81 -7.76
C ALA A 120 -1.49 3.47 -9.08
N ALA A 121 -2.37 4.25 -9.69
CA ALA A 121 -2.07 5.02 -10.90
C ALA A 121 -0.96 6.05 -10.67
N LEU A 122 -1.02 6.81 -9.57
CA LEU A 122 0.01 7.78 -9.21
C LEU A 122 1.37 7.10 -8.97
N LEU A 123 1.40 5.96 -8.28
CA LEU A 123 2.62 5.20 -8.05
C LEU A 123 3.24 4.70 -9.35
N VAL A 124 2.42 4.16 -10.26
CA VAL A 124 2.88 3.78 -11.61
C VAL A 124 3.40 5.00 -12.37
N ALA A 125 2.67 6.11 -12.36
CA ALA A 125 3.12 7.33 -13.03
C ALA A 125 4.46 7.84 -12.47
N GLN A 126 4.68 7.77 -11.14
CA GLN A 126 5.96 8.10 -10.50
C GLN A 126 7.09 7.17 -10.98
N MET A 127 6.84 5.86 -11.12
CA MET A 127 7.83 4.93 -11.66
C MET A 127 8.20 5.26 -13.10
N LEU A 128 7.22 5.61 -13.94
CA LEU A 128 7.44 5.99 -15.35
C LEU A 128 8.16 7.34 -15.47
N ALA A 129 7.86 8.28 -14.57
CA ALA A 129 8.45 9.62 -14.53
C ALA A 129 9.96 9.62 -14.23
N ILE A 130 10.53 8.52 -13.73
CA ILE A 130 11.99 8.39 -13.53
C ILE A 130 12.75 8.63 -14.86
N THR A 131 12.14 8.26 -15.98
CA THR A 131 12.73 8.42 -17.33
C THR A 131 11.92 9.34 -18.24
N ASP A 132 10.84 9.94 -17.75
CA ASP A 132 9.96 10.85 -18.51
C ASP A 132 9.82 12.18 -17.75
N ALA A 133 10.65 13.16 -18.11
CA ALA A 133 10.67 14.47 -17.46
C ALA A 133 9.35 15.25 -17.64
N ALA A 134 8.64 15.05 -18.76
CA ALA A 134 7.35 15.70 -18.98
C ALA A 134 6.26 15.13 -18.06
N LEU A 135 6.29 13.83 -17.82
CA LEU A 135 5.39 13.20 -16.82
C LEU A 135 5.75 13.63 -15.40
N ALA A 136 7.04 13.76 -15.08
CA ALA A 136 7.48 14.28 -13.79
C ALA A 136 6.93 15.70 -13.53
N ALA A 137 7.02 16.60 -14.50
CA ALA A 137 6.46 17.96 -14.39
C ALA A 137 4.94 17.94 -14.13
N ARG A 138 4.18 17.09 -14.84
CA ARG A 138 2.72 16.95 -14.61
C ARG A 138 2.39 16.42 -13.20
N LEU A 139 3.21 15.53 -12.67
CA LEU A 139 3.06 15.04 -11.28
C LEU A 139 3.33 16.15 -10.27
N ASP A 140 4.35 16.98 -10.51
CA ASP A 140 4.67 18.12 -9.65
C ASP A 140 3.55 19.18 -9.69
N GLU A 141 3.04 19.52 -10.87
CA GLU A 141 1.89 20.42 -11.05
C GLU A 141 0.65 19.89 -10.31
N ARG A 142 0.33 18.61 -10.45
CA ARG A 142 -0.78 17.97 -9.73
C ARG A 142 -0.60 18.09 -8.22
N ARG A 143 0.61 17.89 -7.71
CA ARG A 143 0.91 17.98 -6.26
C ARG A 143 0.85 19.41 -5.75
N ALA A 144 1.28 20.38 -6.56
CA ALA A 144 1.21 21.81 -6.26
C ALA A 144 -0.21 22.43 -6.40
N GLY A 145 -1.19 21.69 -7.00
CA GLY A 145 -2.56 22.14 -7.17
C GLY A 145 -3.32 22.43 -5.87
N PRO A 146 -4.67 22.60 -5.85
CA PRO A 146 -5.44 23.14 -4.71
C PRO A 146 -5.25 22.44 -3.36
N GLN A 147 -4.66 21.26 -3.32
CA GLN A 147 -4.29 20.59 -2.07
C GLN A 147 -3.02 21.17 -1.41
N ALA A 148 -2.22 21.95 -2.11
CA ALA A 148 -1.08 22.66 -1.52
C ALA A 148 -1.53 23.74 -0.50
N GLY A 149 -2.79 24.16 -0.54
CA GLY A 149 -3.39 25.05 0.45
C GLY A 149 -3.78 24.41 1.78
N GLN A 150 -3.75 23.08 1.89
CA GLN A 150 -3.85 22.37 3.17
C GLN A 150 -2.48 22.06 3.77
N GLY A 151 -1.50 22.93 3.49
CA GLY A 151 -0.22 22.94 4.18
C GLY A 151 -0.49 22.96 5.68
N VAL A 152 0.15 22.06 6.39
CA VAL A 152 0.28 22.02 7.84
C VAL A 152 0.31 23.45 8.35
N GLN A 153 -0.77 23.92 8.99
CA GLN A 153 -0.68 25.11 9.82
C GLN A 153 0.32 24.71 10.90
N ALA A 154 1.56 25.23 10.76
CA ALA A 154 2.53 25.16 11.82
C ALA A 154 1.85 25.79 13.03
N THR A 155 1.38 24.97 13.95
CA THR A 155 0.94 25.41 15.25
C THR A 155 2.13 26.14 15.81
N GLN A 156 2.08 27.46 15.91
CA GLN A 156 3.04 28.23 16.66
C GLN A 156 2.92 27.80 18.12
N ALA A 157 3.59 26.72 18.46
CA ALA A 157 3.89 26.38 19.85
C ALA A 157 5.04 27.29 20.28
N GLY A 158 4.71 28.49 20.66
CA GLY A 158 5.67 29.48 21.07
C GLY A 158 5.03 30.61 21.85
N GLN A 159 4.37 30.32 22.96
CA GLN A 159 4.24 31.28 24.06
C GLN A 159 4.20 30.54 25.39
N GLY A 160 5.32 30.63 26.08
CA GLY A 160 5.45 30.81 27.51
C GLY A 160 4.72 29.82 28.42
N VAL A 161 5.31 28.69 28.73
CA VAL A 161 5.08 28.08 30.03
C VAL A 161 5.83 28.95 31.04
N GLN A 162 5.12 29.86 31.72
CA GLN A 162 5.64 30.51 32.91
C GLN A 162 5.84 29.42 33.97
N ALA A 163 7.09 29.25 34.36
CA ALA A 163 7.48 28.44 35.51
C ALA A 163 6.84 29.04 36.77
N THR A 164 5.77 28.45 37.27
CA THR A 164 5.27 28.70 38.62
C THR A 164 6.21 27.96 39.58
N GLN A 165 7.06 28.69 40.28
CA GLN A 165 7.73 28.21 41.47
C GLN A 165 6.68 27.92 42.53
N ALA A 166 6.46 26.67 42.85
CA ALA A 166 5.87 26.24 44.09
C ALA A 166 6.86 25.32 44.76
N GLY A 167 7.65 25.93 45.64
CA GLY A 167 8.40 25.20 46.64
C GLY A 167 7.42 24.68 47.69
N GLN A 168 7.57 23.44 48.08
CA GLN A 168 7.45 22.91 49.44
C GLN A 168 7.50 21.40 49.42
N GLY A 169 8.54 20.83 49.91
CA GLY A 169 8.75 19.82 50.90
C GLY A 169 7.86 18.59 50.82
N VAL A 170 8.40 17.49 50.28
CA VAL A 170 7.91 16.15 50.62
C VAL A 170 9.05 15.42 51.32
N GLN A 171 8.84 15.17 52.61
CA GLN A 171 9.73 14.40 53.49
C GLN A 171 9.79 12.94 53.00
N ALA A 172 11.01 12.43 52.96
CA ALA A 172 11.28 11.03 52.79
C ALA A 172 10.86 10.24 54.04
N THR A 173 9.93 9.33 53.87
CA THR A 173 9.67 8.28 54.86
C THR A 173 10.40 7.02 54.44
N GLN A 174 11.43 6.66 55.17
CA GLN A 174 12.05 5.33 55.14
C GLN A 174 11.10 4.33 55.77
N ALA A 175 10.78 3.25 55.07
CA ALA A 175 10.31 2.02 55.64
C ALA A 175 11.08 0.87 55.03
N GLY A 176 12.01 0.36 55.80
CA GLY A 176 12.76 -0.86 55.54
C GLY A 176 11.98 -2.10 55.96
N GLN A 177 12.50 -3.23 55.59
CA GLN A 177 12.27 -4.65 55.90
C GLN A 177 11.78 -5.39 54.67
N GLY A 178 12.56 -6.25 54.02
CA GLY A 178 13.10 -7.47 54.60
C GLY A 178 12.35 -8.62 53.92
N VAL A 179 12.83 -9.09 52.74
CA VAL A 179 12.34 -10.39 52.21
C VAL A 179 13.52 -11.35 52.22
N GLN A 180 13.41 -12.32 53.11
CA GLN A 180 14.31 -13.46 53.28
C GLN A 180 14.24 -14.40 52.05
N ALA A 181 15.41 -14.76 51.56
CA ALA A 181 15.60 -15.86 50.62
C ALA A 181 15.37 -17.19 51.37
N THR A 182 14.50 -18.02 50.85
CA THR A 182 14.38 -19.43 51.24
C THR A 182 15.01 -20.28 50.17
N GLN A 183 16.18 -20.87 50.51
CA GLN A 183 16.75 -22.01 49.82
C GLN A 183 16.02 -23.27 50.27
N ALA A 184 15.64 -24.08 49.35
CA ALA A 184 15.41 -25.52 49.52
C ALA A 184 15.73 -26.13 48.16
N GLY A 185 16.70 -27.02 47.97
CA GLY A 185 16.96 -28.21 48.70
C GLY A 185 16.90 -29.34 47.67
N GLN A 186 18.10 -29.81 47.26
CA GLN A 186 18.30 -31.01 46.41
C GLN A 186 17.79 -32.28 47.08
N ALA A 187 17.18 -33.16 46.30
CA ALA A 187 17.28 -34.64 46.41
C ALA A 187 16.49 -35.20 45.23
N GLY A 188 16.93 -36.05 44.32
CA GLY A 188 17.77 -37.23 44.47
C GLY A 188 16.97 -38.43 43.98
N GLY A 189 17.38 -39.06 42.87
CA GLY A 189 17.33 -40.51 42.71
C GLY A 189 16.09 -41.13 42.02
N ARG A 190 16.25 -41.57 40.88
CA ARG A 190 16.35 -42.89 40.20
C ARG A 190 15.87 -42.81 38.77
#